data_8a47cd18e7b1955f77f48020db8d4ab3
#
_entry.id   8a47cd18e7b1955f77f48020db8d4ab3
#
_cell.length_a   1.000
_cell.length_b   1.000
_cell.length_c   1.000
_cell.angle_alpha   90.00
_cell.angle_beta   90.00
_cell.angle_gamma   90.00
#
_symmetry.space_group_name_H-M   'P 1'
#
loop_
_entity.id
_entity.type
_entity.pdbx_description
1 polymer ?
#
loop_
_entity_poly.entity_id
_entity_poly.type
_entity_poly.pdbx_seq_one_letter_code
_entity_poly.pdbx_strand_id
1 'polypeptide(L)'
;MRVLKFGGTSVANAERFLRVADILESNARQGQVATVLSAPAKITNHLVAMIEKTISGQDALPNISDAERIFAELLTGLAAAQPGFPLAQLKTFVDQEFAQIKHVLHGISLLGQCPDSINAALICRGEKMSIAIMAGVLEARGHNVTVIDPVEKLLAVGHYLESTVDIAESTRRIAASRIPADHMVLMAGFTAGNEKGELVVRGRNGSDYSAAVLAACLRADCCEIWTDVDGVYTCDPRQVPDARLLKSMSYQEAMELSYFGAKVLHPRTITPIAQFQIPCLIKNTGNPQAPGTLIGASSDDDDLPVKGISNLNNMAMFSVSGPGMKGMVGMAARVFAAMSRAGISVVLITQSSSEYSISFCVPQGDCARAQRAMQDEFYLELKEGLLEPLAVTERLAIISVVGDGMRTLRGISEKFFSALARANINIVAIAQGSSERSISVVVNNDDATTGVRVTHQMLFNTDQVIEVFVIGVGGVGGALLEQLKRQQTWLKKKHIDL
;
A
#
# COMPACT_ATOMS: atom_id res chain seq x y z
N MET A 1 -17.68 8.26 -16.37
CA MET A 1 -17.63 6.90 -15.79
C MET A 1 -16.71 6.91 -14.57
N ARG A 2 -17.07 6.22 -13.50
CA ARG A 2 -16.23 6.03 -12.31
C ARG A 2 -15.75 4.58 -12.22
N VAL A 3 -14.52 4.38 -11.73
CA VAL A 3 -14.01 3.04 -11.44
C VAL A 3 -13.89 2.89 -9.93
N LEU A 4 -14.57 1.89 -9.35
CA LEU A 4 -14.58 1.59 -7.94
C LEU A 4 -13.85 0.27 -7.69
N LYS A 5 -12.94 0.23 -6.71
CA LYS A 5 -12.27 -1.00 -6.28
C LYS A 5 -12.63 -1.31 -4.84
N PHE A 6 -12.94 -2.58 -4.57
CA PHE A 6 -13.19 -3.07 -3.23
C PHE A 6 -12.20 -4.17 -2.85
N GLY A 7 -11.57 -3.99 -1.69
CA GLY A 7 -10.61 -4.94 -1.14
C GLY A 7 -11.29 -6.17 -0.53
N GLY A 8 -10.50 -7.18 -0.20
CA GLY A 8 -11.01 -8.45 0.36
C GLY A 8 -11.78 -8.28 1.67
N THR A 9 -11.41 -7.31 2.52
CA THR A 9 -12.15 -6.98 3.74
C THR A 9 -13.53 -6.42 3.44
N SER A 10 -13.69 -5.70 2.33
CA SER A 10 -14.97 -5.13 1.90
C SER A 10 -15.93 -6.17 1.33
N VAL A 11 -15.43 -7.34 0.94
CA VAL A 11 -16.20 -8.46 0.37
C VAL A 11 -16.08 -9.74 1.20
N ALA A 12 -15.78 -9.60 2.50
CA ALA A 12 -15.46 -10.72 3.37
C ALA A 12 -16.65 -11.63 3.73
N ASN A 13 -17.86 -11.12 3.71
CA ASN A 13 -19.09 -11.84 4.07
C ASN A 13 -20.31 -11.25 3.36
N ALA A 14 -21.47 -11.89 3.51
CA ALA A 14 -22.71 -11.49 2.84
C ALA A 14 -23.14 -10.05 3.14
N GLU A 15 -23.09 -9.61 4.40
CA GLU A 15 -23.43 -8.24 4.79
C GLU A 15 -22.57 -7.21 4.07
N ARG A 16 -21.25 -7.44 4.03
CA ARG A 16 -20.31 -6.55 3.34
C ARG A 16 -20.48 -6.57 1.83
N PHE A 17 -20.77 -7.75 1.26
CA PHE A 17 -21.09 -7.87 -0.17
C PHE A 17 -22.31 -7.04 -0.55
N LEU A 18 -23.37 -7.08 0.26
CA LEU A 18 -24.59 -6.30 0.03
C LEU A 18 -24.32 -4.81 0.18
N ARG A 19 -23.50 -4.41 1.15
CA ARG A 19 -23.05 -3.02 1.32
C ARG A 19 -22.29 -2.52 0.10
N VAL A 20 -21.42 -3.34 -0.48
CA VAL A 20 -20.74 -3.01 -1.74
C VAL A 20 -21.77 -2.82 -2.87
N ALA A 21 -22.75 -3.71 -3.00
CA ALA A 21 -23.82 -3.55 -3.97
C ALA A 21 -24.60 -2.24 -3.78
N ASP A 22 -24.91 -1.85 -2.53
CA ASP A 22 -25.57 -0.57 -2.22
C ASP A 22 -24.72 0.64 -2.65
N ILE A 23 -23.40 0.57 -2.42
CA ILE A 23 -22.46 1.62 -2.87
C ILE A 23 -22.43 1.70 -4.40
N LEU A 24 -22.40 0.56 -5.09
CA LEU A 24 -22.42 0.50 -6.55
C LEU A 24 -23.71 1.10 -7.12
N GLU A 25 -24.87 0.76 -6.57
CA GLU A 25 -26.15 1.33 -6.97
C GLU A 25 -26.22 2.85 -6.74
N SER A 26 -25.71 3.31 -5.59
CA SER A 26 -25.66 4.74 -5.29
C SER A 26 -24.81 5.52 -6.30
N ASN A 27 -23.65 4.95 -6.69
CA ASN A 27 -22.78 5.55 -7.70
C ASN A 27 -23.37 5.45 -9.11
N ALA A 28 -24.04 4.35 -9.44
CA ALA A 28 -24.67 4.12 -10.74
C ALA A 28 -25.78 5.14 -11.06
N ARG A 29 -26.43 5.70 -10.02
CA ARG A 29 -27.40 6.81 -10.20
C ARG A 29 -26.75 8.10 -10.69
N GLN A 30 -25.45 8.27 -10.50
CA GLN A 30 -24.69 9.45 -10.90
C GLN A 30 -23.98 9.29 -12.25
N GLY A 31 -23.91 8.07 -12.79
CA GLY A 31 -23.26 7.75 -14.05
C GLY A 31 -22.81 6.30 -14.10
N GLN A 32 -22.28 5.89 -15.23
CA GLN A 32 -21.80 4.51 -15.43
C GLN A 32 -20.66 4.17 -14.47
N VAL A 33 -20.71 2.98 -13.90
CA VAL A 33 -19.76 2.46 -12.92
C VAL A 33 -19.06 1.20 -13.46
N ALA A 34 -17.74 1.18 -13.31
CA ALA A 34 -16.95 -0.04 -13.48
C ALA A 34 -16.34 -0.42 -12.12
N THR A 35 -16.31 -1.70 -11.83
CA THR A 35 -15.93 -2.20 -10.50
C THR A 35 -14.88 -3.27 -10.58
N VAL A 36 -13.85 -3.15 -9.76
CA VAL A 36 -12.82 -4.17 -9.56
C VAL A 36 -12.98 -4.78 -8.16
N LEU A 37 -13.11 -6.08 -8.08
CA LEU A 37 -13.20 -6.80 -6.81
C LEU A 37 -11.98 -7.67 -6.55
N SER A 38 -11.57 -7.70 -5.29
CA SER A 38 -10.65 -8.69 -4.74
C SER A 38 -11.39 -9.98 -4.38
N ALA A 39 -10.63 -11.04 -4.11
CA ALA A 39 -11.15 -12.22 -3.42
C ALA A 39 -11.67 -11.86 -2.02
N PRO A 40 -12.65 -12.59 -1.47
CA PRO A 40 -13.03 -12.45 -0.06
C PRO A 40 -11.83 -12.60 0.87
N ALA A 41 -11.86 -11.90 2.02
CA ALA A 41 -10.76 -11.91 2.96
C ALA A 41 -10.28 -13.32 3.30
N LYS A 42 -8.97 -13.51 3.39
CA LYS A 42 -8.25 -14.78 3.64
C LYS A 42 -8.21 -15.78 2.48
N ILE A 43 -9.06 -15.67 1.46
CA ILE A 43 -9.12 -16.66 0.36
C ILE A 43 -7.76 -16.75 -0.36
N THR A 44 -7.17 -15.64 -0.77
CA THR A 44 -5.85 -15.66 -1.45
C THR A 44 -4.77 -16.28 -0.56
N ASN A 45 -4.80 -16.03 0.76
CA ASN A 45 -3.87 -16.65 1.71
C ASN A 45 -4.07 -18.17 1.78
N HIS A 46 -5.31 -18.65 1.79
CA HIS A 46 -5.58 -20.09 1.75
C HIS A 46 -5.09 -20.71 0.45
N LEU A 47 -5.31 -20.07 -0.71
CA LEU A 47 -4.84 -20.57 -2.00
C LEU A 47 -3.31 -20.67 -2.06
N VAL A 48 -2.60 -19.66 -1.58
CA VAL A 48 -1.13 -19.68 -1.47
C VAL A 48 -0.67 -20.80 -0.54
N ALA A 49 -1.28 -20.92 0.64
CA ALA A 49 -0.94 -21.97 1.61
C ALA A 49 -1.22 -23.38 1.08
N MET A 50 -2.29 -23.57 0.28
CA MET A 50 -2.57 -24.85 -0.39
C MET A 50 -1.41 -25.26 -1.31
N ILE A 51 -0.90 -24.33 -2.12
CA ILE A 51 0.21 -24.58 -3.04
C ILE A 51 1.49 -24.93 -2.26
N GLU A 52 1.87 -24.08 -1.28
CA GLU A 52 3.08 -24.27 -0.47
C GLU A 52 3.09 -25.60 0.30
N LYS A 53 1.97 -25.94 0.94
CA LYS A 53 1.80 -27.20 1.65
C LYS A 53 1.86 -28.41 0.72
N THR A 54 1.22 -28.30 -0.46
CA THR A 54 1.23 -29.39 -1.45
C THR A 54 2.65 -29.64 -1.97
N ILE A 55 3.43 -28.59 -2.26
CA ILE A 55 4.83 -28.70 -2.70
C ILE A 55 5.69 -29.36 -1.61
N SER A 56 5.48 -28.99 -0.35
CA SER A 56 6.24 -29.49 0.80
C SER A 56 5.74 -30.86 1.33
N GLY A 57 4.75 -31.47 0.67
CA GLY A 57 4.18 -32.75 1.10
C GLY A 57 3.34 -32.69 2.37
N GLN A 58 2.93 -31.48 2.78
CA GLN A 58 2.05 -31.28 3.93
C GLN A 58 0.58 -31.34 3.53
N ASP A 59 -0.30 -31.58 4.52
CA ASP A 59 -1.74 -31.64 4.28
C ASP A 59 -2.33 -30.25 4.00
N ALA A 60 -2.87 -30.06 2.81
CA ALA A 60 -3.56 -28.83 2.37
C ALA A 60 -5.09 -28.87 2.62
N LEU A 61 -5.67 -30.01 3.02
CA LEU A 61 -7.11 -30.18 3.23
C LEU A 61 -7.73 -29.15 4.19
N PRO A 62 -7.11 -28.78 5.32
CA PRO A 62 -7.66 -27.75 6.20
C PRO A 62 -7.85 -26.41 5.50
N ASN A 63 -6.89 -26.00 4.67
CA ASN A 63 -6.98 -24.74 3.92
C ASN A 63 -8.08 -24.79 2.82
N ILE A 64 -8.24 -25.94 2.17
CA ILE A 64 -9.32 -26.16 1.19
C ILE A 64 -10.67 -26.07 1.90
N SER A 65 -10.85 -26.78 3.01
CA SER A 65 -12.11 -26.79 3.77
C SER A 65 -12.47 -25.41 4.32
N ASP A 66 -11.50 -24.65 4.80
CA ASP A 66 -11.72 -23.27 5.26
C ASP A 66 -12.16 -22.36 4.12
N ALA A 67 -11.51 -22.44 2.96
CA ALA A 67 -11.86 -21.65 1.80
C ALA A 67 -13.26 -22.01 1.26
N GLU A 68 -13.60 -23.29 1.18
CA GLU A 68 -14.94 -23.79 0.80
C GLU A 68 -16.00 -23.28 1.78
N ARG A 69 -15.73 -23.30 3.08
CA ARG A 69 -16.62 -22.81 4.12
C ARG A 69 -16.89 -21.32 3.97
N ILE A 70 -15.86 -20.50 3.73
CA ILE A 70 -16.02 -19.05 3.52
C ILE A 70 -16.99 -18.76 2.37
N PHE A 71 -16.86 -19.44 1.22
CA PHE A 71 -17.78 -19.26 0.10
C PHE A 71 -19.17 -19.83 0.38
N ALA A 72 -19.28 -20.95 1.06
CA ALA A 72 -20.57 -21.54 1.43
C ALA A 72 -21.37 -20.61 2.37
N GLU A 73 -20.72 -20.04 3.39
CA GLU A 73 -21.32 -19.07 4.30
C GLU A 73 -21.72 -17.78 3.55
N LEU A 74 -20.88 -17.28 2.64
CA LEU A 74 -21.16 -16.13 1.81
C LEU A 74 -22.40 -16.35 0.93
N LEU A 75 -22.46 -17.46 0.19
CA LEU A 75 -23.58 -17.77 -0.68
C LEU A 75 -24.90 -17.97 0.10
N THR A 76 -24.85 -18.67 1.23
CA THR A 76 -26.01 -18.91 2.09
C THR A 76 -26.53 -17.60 2.67
N GLY A 77 -25.62 -16.73 3.15
CA GLY A 77 -25.99 -15.42 3.68
C GLY A 77 -26.60 -14.49 2.63
N LEU A 78 -26.07 -14.51 1.39
CA LEU A 78 -26.62 -13.73 0.27
C LEU A 78 -28.00 -14.26 -0.15
N ALA A 79 -28.18 -15.56 -0.21
CA ALA A 79 -29.49 -16.16 -0.53
C ALA A 79 -30.57 -15.82 0.51
N ALA A 80 -30.19 -15.76 1.78
CA ALA A 80 -31.10 -15.38 2.85
C ALA A 80 -31.51 -13.90 2.81
N ALA A 81 -30.60 -13.01 2.40
CA ALA A 81 -30.79 -11.57 2.48
C ALA A 81 -31.20 -10.91 1.15
N GLN A 82 -30.90 -11.55 -0.01
CA GLN A 82 -31.18 -11.01 -1.35
C GLN A 82 -32.22 -11.85 -2.07
N PRO A 83 -33.47 -11.38 -2.21
CA PRO A 83 -34.49 -12.05 -3.00
C PRO A 83 -34.06 -12.23 -4.47
N GLY A 84 -34.31 -13.38 -5.03
CA GLY A 84 -33.98 -13.68 -6.43
C GLY A 84 -32.49 -14.01 -6.69
N PHE A 85 -31.68 -14.07 -5.63
CA PHE A 85 -30.26 -14.46 -5.76
C PHE A 85 -30.12 -15.88 -6.33
N PRO A 86 -29.33 -16.11 -7.41
CA PRO A 86 -29.25 -17.39 -8.10
C PRO A 86 -28.35 -18.39 -7.36
N LEU A 87 -28.73 -18.77 -6.14
CA LEU A 87 -27.92 -19.63 -5.25
C LEU A 87 -27.49 -20.93 -5.91
N ALA A 88 -28.44 -21.67 -6.54
CA ALA A 88 -28.12 -22.97 -7.09
C ALA A 88 -27.07 -22.90 -8.19
N GLN A 89 -27.18 -21.92 -9.08
CA GLN A 89 -26.24 -21.72 -10.18
C GLN A 89 -24.85 -21.33 -9.66
N LEU A 90 -24.79 -20.36 -8.73
CA LEU A 90 -23.52 -19.88 -8.18
C LEU A 90 -22.86 -20.90 -7.27
N LYS A 91 -23.63 -21.70 -6.54
CA LYS A 91 -23.09 -22.82 -5.76
C LYS A 91 -22.44 -23.85 -6.68
N THR A 92 -23.13 -24.25 -7.77
CA THR A 92 -22.56 -25.18 -8.77
C THR A 92 -21.27 -24.63 -9.37
N PHE A 93 -21.23 -23.34 -9.70
CA PHE A 93 -20.02 -22.68 -10.22
C PHE A 93 -18.87 -22.72 -9.21
N VAL A 94 -19.10 -22.35 -7.95
CA VAL A 94 -18.08 -22.36 -6.89
C VAL A 94 -17.59 -23.78 -6.62
N ASP A 95 -18.50 -24.77 -6.55
CA ASP A 95 -18.14 -26.18 -6.36
C ASP A 95 -17.23 -26.69 -7.52
N GLN A 96 -17.51 -26.28 -8.75
CA GLN A 96 -16.68 -26.61 -9.91
C GLN A 96 -15.29 -25.96 -9.82
N GLU A 97 -15.20 -24.70 -9.40
CA GLU A 97 -13.91 -24.03 -9.21
C GLU A 97 -13.07 -24.74 -8.15
N PHE A 98 -13.66 -25.15 -7.01
CA PHE A 98 -12.94 -25.92 -6.00
C PHE A 98 -12.55 -27.34 -6.47
N ALA A 99 -13.40 -28.00 -7.26
CA ALA A 99 -13.04 -29.27 -7.87
C ALA A 99 -11.82 -29.15 -8.79
N GLN A 100 -11.74 -28.07 -9.58
CA GLN A 100 -10.57 -27.79 -10.41
C GLN A 100 -9.33 -27.47 -9.57
N ILE A 101 -9.46 -26.66 -8.50
CA ILE A 101 -8.36 -26.39 -7.57
C ILE A 101 -7.79 -27.69 -7.01
N LYS A 102 -8.65 -28.59 -6.50
CA LYS A 102 -8.25 -29.90 -5.96
C LYS A 102 -7.54 -30.76 -7.00
N HIS A 103 -8.04 -30.76 -8.23
CA HIS A 103 -7.44 -31.51 -9.34
C HIS A 103 -6.03 -30.99 -9.66
N VAL A 104 -5.85 -29.67 -9.75
CA VAL A 104 -4.55 -29.06 -10.03
C VAL A 104 -3.57 -29.30 -8.86
N LEU A 105 -4.02 -29.17 -7.61
CA LEU A 105 -3.19 -29.49 -6.43
C LEU A 105 -2.74 -30.93 -6.43
N HIS A 106 -3.58 -31.88 -6.84
CA HIS A 106 -3.16 -33.27 -7.03
C HIS A 106 -2.02 -33.39 -8.07
N GLY A 107 -2.11 -32.68 -9.19
CA GLY A 107 -1.03 -32.62 -10.19
C GLY A 107 0.26 -32.03 -9.61
N ILE A 108 0.19 -30.95 -8.82
CA ILE A 108 1.34 -30.33 -8.13
C ILE A 108 1.97 -31.34 -7.15
N SER A 109 1.15 -32.11 -6.41
CA SER A 109 1.68 -33.11 -5.45
C SER A 109 2.46 -34.22 -6.15
N LEU A 110 2.06 -34.63 -7.35
CA LEU A 110 2.77 -35.63 -8.15
C LEU A 110 4.09 -35.10 -8.72
N LEU A 111 4.12 -33.81 -9.09
CA LEU A 111 5.30 -33.17 -9.67
C LEU A 111 6.30 -32.67 -8.60
N GLY A 112 5.85 -32.47 -7.36
CA GLY A 112 6.65 -31.90 -6.27
C GLY A 112 7.03 -30.43 -6.48
N GLN A 113 6.45 -29.76 -7.47
CA GLN A 113 6.68 -28.35 -7.81
C GLN A 113 5.47 -27.73 -8.44
N CYS A 114 5.33 -26.40 -8.35
CA CYS A 114 4.29 -25.63 -9.00
C CYS A 114 4.91 -24.63 -9.98
N PRO A 115 4.75 -24.80 -11.29
CA PRO A 115 5.14 -23.79 -12.26
C PRO A 115 4.44 -22.45 -12.01
N ASP A 116 5.12 -21.33 -12.26
CA ASP A 116 4.58 -19.99 -12.01
C ASP A 116 3.27 -19.70 -12.75
N SER A 117 3.10 -20.25 -13.95
CA SER A 117 1.83 -20.17 -14.72
C SER A 117 0.67 -20.84 -14.00
N ILE A 118 0.91 -21.99 -13.38
CA ILE A 118 -0.09 -22.75 -12.61
C ILE A 118 -0.38 -22.04 -11.29
N ASN A 119 0.68 -21.53 -10.62
CA ASN A 119 0.55 -20.75 -9.42
C ASN A 119 -0.33 -19.51 -9.66
N ALA A 120 -0.05 -18.72 -10.68
CA ALA A 120 -0.86 -17.57 -11.09
C ALA A 120 -2.32 -17.97 -11.33
N ALA A 121 -2.58 -19.05 -12.06
CA ALA A 121 -3.92 -19.51 -12.36
C ALA A 121 -4.70 -19.99 -11.13
N LEU A 122 -4.02 -20.47 -10.08
CA LEU A 122 -4.66 -20.89 -8.83
C LEU A 122 -4.99 -19.74 -7.91
N ILE A 123 -4.02 -18.84 -7.66
CA ILE A 123 -4.17 -17.80 -6.63
C ILE A 123 -5.19 -16.72 -6.97
N CYS A 124 -5.60 -16.60 -8.23
CA CYS A 124 -6.62 -15.64 -8.68
C CYS A 124 -8.06 -16.18 -8.73
N ARG A 125 -8.26 -17.47 -8.35
CA ARG A 125 -9.60 -18.10 -8.39
C ARG A 125 -10.60 -17.38 -7.48
N GLY A 126 -10.14 -16.82 -6.38
CA GLY A 126 -10.99 -16.07 -5.45
C GLY A 126 -11.63 -14.84 -6.07
N GLU A 127 -10.88 -14.07 -6.84
CA GLU A 127 -11.36 -12.89 -7.56
C GLU A 127 -12.40 -13.26 -8.61
N LYS A 128 -12.15 -14.34 -9.34
CA LYS A 128 -13.10 -14.88 -10.34
C LYS A 128 -14.45 -15.25 -9.71
N MET A 129 -14.41 -15.93 -8.56
CA MET A 129 -15.63 -16.28 -7.82
C MET A 129 -16.34 -15.05 -7.25
N SER A 130 -15.60 -14.08 -6.69
CA SER A 130 -16.16 -12.81 -6.21
C SER A 130 -16.96 -12.08 -7.28
N ILE A 131 -16.40 -11.97 -8.49
CA ILE A 131 -17.06 -11.27 -9.61
C ILE A 131 -18.35 -11.99 -10.02
N ALA A 132 -18.35 -13.32 -10.15
CA ALA A 132 -19.54 -14.08 -10.49
C ALA A 132 -20.65 -13.91 -9.44
N ILE A 133 -20.29 -13.91 -8.16
CA ILE A 133 -21.24 -13.73 -7.06
C ILE A 133 -21.82 -12.31 -7.07
N MET A 134 -20.98 -11.27 -7.27
CA MET A 134 -21.46 -9.89 -7.34
C MET A 134 -22.35 -9.65 -8.55
N ALA A 135 -22.03 -10.23 -9.70
CA ALA A 135 -22.92 -10.20 -10.87
C ALA A 135 -24.30 -10.78 -10.53
N GLY A 136 -24.34 -11.93 -9.88
CA GLY A 136 -25.61 -12.54 -9.44
C GLY A 136 -26.41 -11.67 -8.44
N VAL A 137 -25.74 -10.95 -7.55
CA VAL A 137 -26.40 -9.99 -6.63
C VAL A 137 -27.01 -8.82 -7.41
N LEU A 138 -26.25 -8.20 -8.31
CA LEU A 138 -26.70 -7.03 -9.08
C LEU A 138 -27.81 -7.40 -10.08
N GLU A 139 -27.71 -8.54 -10.74
CA GLU A 139 -28.76 -9.06 -11.64
C GLU A 139 -30.06 -9.38 -10.87
N ALA A 140 -29.96 -9.96 -9.67
CA ALA A 140 -31.11 -10.18 -8.79
C ALA A 140 -31.78 -8.87 -8.34
N ARG A 141 -31.06 -7.75 -8.36
CA ARG A 141 -31.59 -6.41 -8.11
C ARG A 141 -32.10 -5.71 -9.38
N GLY A 142 -32.04 -6.37 -10.52
CA GLY A 142 -32.56 -5.87 -11.80
C GLY A 142 -31.59 -5.00 -12.60
N HIS A 143 -30.28 -5.06 -12.29
CA HIS A 143 -29.25 -4.33 -13.05
C HIS A 143 -28.72 -5.18 -14.20
N ASN A 144 -28.41 -4.52 -15.33
CA ASN A 144 -27.66 -5.11 -16.41
C ASN A 144 -26.16 -5.09 -16.06
N VAL A 145 -25.49 -6.22 -16.20
CA VAL A 145 -24.08 -6.37 -15.84
C VAL A 145 -23.27 -6.83 -17.05
N THR A 146 -22.12 -6.23 -17.26
CA THR A 146 -21.09 -6.71 -18.19
C THR A 146 -19.85 -7.10 -17.39
N VAL A 147 -19.45 -8.35 -17.50
CA VAL A 147 -18.20 -8.85 -16.90
C VAL A 147 -17.08 -8.77 -17.95
N ILE A 148 -16.03 -8.01 -17.62
CA ILE A 148 -14.80 -7.96 -18.42
C ILE A 148 -13.88 -9.10 -17.98
N ASP A 149 -13.47 -9.96 -18.90
CA ASP A 149 -12.39 -10.92 -18.65
C ASP A 149 -11.03 -10.19 -18.72
N PRO A 150 -10.30 -10.03 -17.60
CA PRO A 150 -9.02 -9.37 -17.60
C PRO A 150 -7.93 -10.11 -18.38
N VAL A 151 -8.07 -11.44 -18.57
CA VAL A 151 -7.10 -12.24 -19.36
C VAL A 151 -7.19 -11.89 -20.84
N GLU A 152 -8.40 -11.67 -21.35
CA GLU A 152 -8.60 -11.27 -22.74
C GLU A 152 -8.33 -9.79 -23.00
N LYS A 153 -8.70 -8.93 -22.04
CA LYS A 153 -8.79 -7.47 -22.25
C LYS A 153 -7.58 -6.70 -21.76
N LEU A 154 -6.86 -7.20 -20.76
CA LEU A 154 -5.66 -6.54 -20.25
C LEU A 154 -4.41 -7.31 -20.71
N LEU A 155 -3.66 -6.72 -21.67
CA LEU A 155 -2.38 -7.28 -22.06
C LEU A 155 -1.31 -6.90 -21.05
N ALA A 156 -0.63 -7.89 -20.49
CA ALA A 156 0.47 -7.69 -19.58
C ALA A 156 1.76 -8.32 -20.08
N VAL A 157 2.87 -7.69 -19.72
CA VAL A 157 4.24 -8.16 -19.99
C VAL A 157 4.98 -8.39 -18.67
N GLY A 158 5.95 -9.32 -18.67
CA GLY A 158 6.73 -9.67 -17.50
C GLY A 158 6.52 -11.12 -17.06
N HIS A 159 6.84 -11.40 -15.80
CA HIS A 159 6.70 -12.75 -15.24
C HIS A 159 5.26 -13.07 -14.84
N TYR A 160 4.92 -14.37 -14.78
CA TYR A 160 3.57 -14.82 -14.42
C TYR A 160 3.07 -14.29 -13.08
N LEU A 161 3.96 -14.17 -12.10
CA LEU A 161 3.63 -13.73 -10.75
C LEU A 161 3.85 -12.22 -10.53
N GLU A 162 4.49 -11.54 -11.50
CA GLU A 162 4.75 -10.10 -11.45
C GLU A 162 4.75 -9.51 -12.86
N SER A 163 3.63 -8.93 -13.25
CA SER A 163 3.44 -8.38 -14.59
C SER A 163 3.05 -6.91 -14.58
N THR A 164 3.28 -6.23 -15.70
CA THR A 164 2.88 -4.83 -15.94
C THR A 164 2.00 -4.77 -17.17
N VAL A 165 0.92 -3.96 -17.14
CA VAL A 165 -0.02 -3.85 -18.25
C VAL A 165 0.43 -2.85 -19.29
N ASP A 166 0.31 -3.24 -20.55
CA ASP A 166 0.27 -2.33 -21.69
C ASP A 166 -1.10 -1.64 -21.74
N ILE A 167 -1.14 -0.39 -21.23
CA ILE A 167 -2.39 0.38 -21.15
C ILE A 167 -2.93 0.71 -22.55
N ALA A 168 -2.07 1.00 -23.52
CA ALA A 168 -2.48 1.39 -24.86
C ALA A 168 -3.19 0.24 -25.58
N GLU A 169 -2.60 -0.96 -25.57
CA GLU A 169 -3.21 -2.16 -26.15
C GLU A 169 -4.47 -2.57 -25.40
N SER A 170 -4.44 -2.54 -24.05
CA SER A 170 -5.59 -2.87 -23.22
C SER A 170 -6.78 -1.93 -23.46
N THR A 171 -6.50 -0.63 -23.65
CA THR A 171 -7.53 0.36 -24.03
C THR A 171 -8.22 -0.01 -25.35
N ARG A 172 -7.45 -0.42 -26.37
CA ARG A 172 -8.00 -0.86 -27.65
C ARG A 172 -8.90 -2.10 -27.50
N ARG A 173 -8.44 -3.09 -26.73
CA ARG A 173 -9.18 -4.33 -26.49
C ARG A 173 -10.50 -4.10 -25.73
N ILE A 174 -10.49 -3.23 -24.72
CA ILE A 174 -11.69 -2.86 -23.96
C ILE A 174 -12.66 -2.08 -24.83
N ALA A 175 -12.18 -1.08 -25.60
CA ALA A 175 -13.02 -0.30 -26.50
C ALA A 175 -13.73 -1.16 -27.56
N ALA A 176 -13.07 -2.21 -28.05
CA ALA A 176 -13.67 -3.16 -28.98
C ALA A 176 -14.86 -3.96 -28.39
N SER A 177 -14.97 -4.03 -27.06
CA SER A 177 -16.08 -4.74 -26.40
C SER A 177 -17.42 -4.02 -26.45
N ARG A 178 -17.44 -2.71 -26.82
CA ARG A 178 -18.65 -1.88 -26.96
C ARG A 178 -19.61 -2.04 -25.78
N ILE A 179 -19.14 -1.77 -24.58
CA ILE A 179 -19.90 -1.90 -23.33
C ILE A 179 -21.12 -0.95 -23.39
N PRO A 180 -22.34 -1.45 -23.19
CA PRO A 180 -23.53 -0.57 -23.15
C PRO A 180 -23.47 0.42 -21.99
N ALA A 181 -23.95 1.64 -22.22
CA ALA A 181 -23.84 2.73 -21.23
C ALA A 181 -24.71 2.50 -19.97
N ASP A 182 -25.75 1.69 -20.08
CA ASP A 182 -26.67 1.31 -18.99
C ASP A 182 -26.21 0.09 -18.18
N HIS A 183 -25.10 -0.53 -18.58
CA HIS A 183 -24.55 -1.68 -17.85
C HIS A 183 -23.59 -1.26 -16.75
N MET A 184 -23.68 -1.94 -15.62
CA MET A 184 -22.61 -1.97 -14.62
C MET A 184 -21.50 -2.89 -15.09
N VAL A 185 -20.27 -2.43 -15.01
CA VAL A 185 -19.11 -3.19 -15.45
C VAL A 185 -18.40 -3.83 -14.26
N LEU A 186 -18.12 -5.12 -14.33
CA LEU A 186 -17.36 -5.85 -13.32
C LEU A 186 -16.11 -6.46 -13.92
N MET A 187 -15.00 -6.44 -13.18
CA MET A 187 -13.74 -7.06 -13.55
C MET A 187 -13.04 -7.65 -12.33
N ALA A 188 -12.50 -8.85 -12.46
CA ALA A 188 -11.66 -9.44 -11.42
C ALA A 188 -10.36 -8.63 -11.27
N GLY A 189 -10.01 -8.30 -10.03
CA GLY A 189 -8.74 -7.68 -9.72
C GLY A 189 -7.57 -8.67 -9.82
N PHE A 190 -6.35 -8.17 -9.66
CA PHE A 190 -5.13 -8.97 -9.53
C PHE A 190 -4.67 -9.68 -10.82
N THR A 191 -5.49 -9.83 -11.83
CA THR A 191 -5.26 -10.64 -13.03
C THR A 191 -5.10 -9.84 -14.32
N ALA A 192 -4.39 -10.41 -15.28
CA ALA A 192 -4.32 -9.99 -16.69
C ALA A 192 -3.94 -11.19 -17.57
N GLY A 193 -3.86 -11.00 -18.90
CA GLY A 193 -3.35 -11.99 -19.84
C GLY A 193 -2.00 -11.57 -20.42
N ASN A 194 -1.14 -12.56 -20.71
CA ASN A 194 0.07 -12.32 -21.49
C ASN A 194 -0.22 -12.41 -23.01
N GLU A 195 0.80 -12.23 -23.84
CA GLU A 195 0.71 -12.34 -25.30
C GLU A 195 0.22 -13.70 -25.80
N LYS A 196 0.43 -14.76 -25.00
CA LYS A 196 -0.03 -16.11 -25.31
C LYS A 196 -1.47 -16.37 -24.86
N GLY A 197 -2.13 -15.39 -24.24
CA GLY A 197 -3.45 -15.57 -23.66
C GLY A 197 -3.45 -16.35 -22.34
N GLU A 198 -2.30 -16.52 -21.71
CA GLU A 198 -2.17 -17.18 -20.42
C GLU A 198 -2.37 -16.17 -19.29
N LEU A 199 -2.96 -16.63 -18.19
CA LEU A 199 -3.20 -15.80 -17.02
C LEU A 199 -1.91 -15.44 -16.31
N VAL A 200 -1.75 -14.15 -16.00
CA VAL A 200 -0.66 -13.60 -15.20
C VAL A 200 -1.23 -12.75 -14.07
N VAL A 201 -0.49 -12.64 -12.97
CA VAL A 201 -0.88 -11.84 -11.82
C VAL A 201 0.10 -10.67 -11.59
N ARG A 202 -0.29 -9.74 -10.74
CA ARG A 202 0.37 -8.43 -10.62
C ARG A 202 1.19 -8.24 -9.37
N GLY A 203 1.40 -9.29 -8.59
CA GLY A 203 2.09 -9.20 -7.30
C GLY A 203 1.21 -8.56 -6.22
N ARG A 204 1.81 -8.14 -5.12
CA ARG A 204 1.09 -7.56 -3.96
C ARG A 204 0.31 -6.30 -4.36
N ASN A 205 -0.87 -6.13 -3.76
CA ASN A 205 -1.82 -5.03 -4.03
C ASN A 205 -2.28 -4.95 -5.50
N GLY A 206 -2.28 -6.09 -6.21
CA GLY A 206 -2.59 -6.16 -7.62
C GLY A 206 -4.00 -5.70 -7.98
N SER A 207 -4.99 -5.80 -7.08
CA SER A 207 -6.35 -5.34 -7.34
C SER A 207 -6.45 -3.81 -7.39
N ASP A 208 -5.70 -3.07 -6.55
CA ASP A 208 -5.63 -1.60 -6.63
C ASP A 208 -5.02 -1.16 -7.96
N TYR A 209 -3.94 -1.82 -8.37
CA TYR A 209 -3.33 -1.57 -9.67
C TYR A 209 -4.27 -1.92 -10.83
N SER A 210 -5.04 -3.01 -10.74
CA SER A 210 -6.05 -3.36 -11.74
C SER A 210 -7.10 -2.29 -11.91
N ALA A 211 -7.55 -1.68 -10.79
CA ALA A 211 -8.50 -0.58 -10.82
C ALA A 211 -7.90 0.69 -11.45
N ALA A 212 -6.67 1.03 -11.12
CA ALA A 212 -5.95 2.16 -11.70
C ALA A 212 -5.76 1.99 -13.22
N VAL A 213 -5.39 0.79 -13.66
CA VAL A 213 -5.28 0.44 -15.09
C VAL A 213 -6.64 0.50 -15.79
N LEU A 214 -7.69 -0.09 -15.19
CA LEU A 214 -9.03 -0.03 -15.76
C LEU A 214 -9.52 1.42 -15.88
N ALA A 215 -9.27 2.25 -14.86
CA ALA A 215 -9.58 3.67 -14.89
C ALA A 215 -8.86 4.40 -16.04
N ALA A 216 -7.58 4.10 -16.24
CA ALA A 216 -6.80 4.65 -17.35
C ALA A 216 -7.36 4.19 -18.72
N CYS A 217 -7.64 2.89 -18.88
CA CYS A 217 -8.20 2.33 -20.12
C CYS A 217 -9.59 2.89 -20.48
N LEU A 218 -10.44 3.12 -19.48
CA LEU A 218 -11.78 3.66 -19.64
C LEU A 218 -11.82 5.20 -19.64
N ARG A 219 -10.68 5.87 -19.43
CA ARG A 219 -10.59 7.33 -19.23
C ARG A 219 -11.61 7.81 -18.18
N ALA A 220 -11.59 7.14 -17.03
CA ALA A 220 -12.54 7.39 -15.96
C ALA A 220 -12.39 8.81 -15.38
N ASP A 221 -13.48 9.39 -14.94
CA ASP A 221 -13.50 10.70 -14.27
C ASP A 221 -12.88 10.63 -12.87
N CYS A 222 -12.94 9.44 -12.23
CA CYS A 222 -12.40 9.19 -10.90
C CYS A 222 -12.14 7.69 -10.71
N CYS A 223 -11.09 7.37 -9.97
CA CYS A 223 -10.81 6.03 -9.45
C CYS A 223 -11.03 6.04 -7.93
N GLU A 224 -11.94 5.23 -7.43
CA GLU A 224 -12.23 5.14 -6.00
C GLU A 224 -11.68 3.83 -5.42
N ILE A 225 -10.83 3.93 -4.42
CA ILE A 225 -10.30 2.78 -3.67
C ILE A 225 -11.04 2.69 -2.34
N TRP A 226 -11.91 1.72 -2.25
CA TRP A 226 -12.71 1.44 -1.06
C TRP A 226 -11.99 0.42 -0.17
N THR A 227 -11.73 0.83 1.06
CA THR A 227 -10.96 0.09 2.05
C THR A 227 -11.67 0.11 3.42
N ASP A 228 -10.97 -0.25 4.49
CA ASP A 228 -11.46 -0.29 5.87
C ASP A 228 -11.06 0.94 6.71
N VAL A 229 -10.49 1.97 6.08
CA VAL A 229 -10.13 3.24 6.72
C VAL A 229 -10.79 4.42 6.00
N ASP A 230 -11.06 5.52 6.73
CA ASP A 230 -11.78 6.68 6.20
C ASP A 230 -10.99 7.47 5.15
N GLY A 231 -9.71 7.20 4.98
CA GLY A 231 -8.81 7.84 4.03
C GLY A 231 -7.38 7.77 4.51
N VAL A 232 -6.55 8.70 4.03
CA VAL A 232 -5.14 8.85 4.43
C VAL A 232 -5.06 9.75 5.64
N TYR A 233 -4.31 9.31 6.65
CA TYR A 233 -4.06 10.09 7.86
C TYR A 233 -2.64 10.66 7.86
N THR A 234 -2.44 11.69 8.65
CA THR A 234 -1.12 12.33 8.85
C THR A 234 -0.06 11.37 9.43
N CYS A 235 -0.47 10.28 10.06
CA CYS A 235 0.31 9.10 10.40
C CYS A 235 -0.66 7.95 10.76
N ASP A 236 -0.12 6.79 11.11
CA ASP A 236 -0.96 5.64 11.53
C ASP A 236 -1.72 5.97 12.84
N PRO A 237 -3.06 6.06 12.82
CA PRO A 237 -3.85 6.42 14.00
C PRO A 237 -3.74 5.38 15.13
N ARG A 238 -3.28 4.17 14.85
CA ARG A 238 -3.01 3.15 15.87
C ARG A 238 -1.75 3.47 16.68
N GLN A 239 -0.80 4.20 16.09
CA GLN A 239 0.41 4.67 16.77
C GLN A 239 0.23 6.06 17.40
N VAL A 240 -0.53 6.92 16.73
CA VAL A 240 -0.79 8.31 17.14
C VAL A 240 -2.30 8.58 17.07
N PRO A 241 -3.02 8.53 18.21
CA PRO A 241 -4.47 8.75 18.23
C PRO A 241 -4.90 10.13 17.70
N ASP A 242 -4.04 11.14 17.78
CA ASP A 242 -4.28 12.50 17.28
C ASP A 242 -4.02 12.66 15.77
N ALA A 243 -3.77 11.56 15.06
CA ALA A 243 -3.61 11.58 13.61
C ALA A 243 -4.86 12.15 12.93
N ARG A 244 -4.66 13.08 11.98
CA ARG A 244 -5.73 13.80 11.29
C ARG A 244 -5.98 13.18 9.91
N LEU A 245 -7.24 13.08 9.53
CA LEU A 245 -7.64 12.68 8.18
C LEU A 245 -7.27 13.81 7.21
N LEU A 246 -6.54 13.48 6.16
CA LEU A 246 -6.20 14.39 5.08
C LEU A 246 -7.36 14.54 4.11
N LYS A 247 -7.69 15.76 3.72
CA LYS A 247 -8.72 16.02 2.70
C LYS A 247 -8.19 15.72 1.31
N SER A 248 -6.96 16.14 1.02
CA SER A 248 -6.31 15.94 -0.26
C SER A 248 -4.80 15.80 -0.14
N MET A 249 -4.20 15.22 -1.17
CA MET A 249 -2.75 15.13 -1.35
C MET A 249 -2.39 15.00 -2.83
N SER A 250 -1.15 15.34 -3.18
CA SER A 250 -0.66 15.15 -4.54
C SER A 250 -0.31 13.68 -4.83
N TYR A 251 -0.25 13.31 -6.13
CA TYR A 251 0.23 11.97 -6.52
C TYR A 251 1.64 11.70 -5.99
N GLN A 252 2.50 12.71 -5.98
CA GLN A 252 3.87 12.61 -5.53
C GLN A 252 3.94 12.39 -4.01
N GLU A 253 3.16 13.13 -3.22
CA GLU A 253 3.04 12.93 -1.77
C GLU A 253 2.54 11.51 -1.46
N ALA A 254 1.52 11.04 -2.18
CA ALA A 254 0.98 9.69 -2.01
C ALA A 254 2.02 8.60 -2.35
N MET A 255 2.83 8.81 -3.41
CA MET A 255 3.91 7.90 -3.77
C MET A 255 5.00 7.84 -2.69
N GLU A 256 5.44 8.99 -2.20
CA GLU A 256 6.47 9.06 -1.15
C GLU A 256 5.98 8.42 0.17
N LEU A 257 4.78 8.75 0.62
CA LEU A 257 4.20 8.12 1.84
C LEU A 257 4.07 6.61 1.70
N SER A 258 3.61 6.13 0.54
CA SER A 258 3.45 4.70 0.28
C SER A 258 4.78 3.98 0.23
N TYR A 259 5.80 4.60 -0.34
CA TYR A 259 7.16 4.05 -0.41
C TYR A 259 7.75 3.85 0.99
N PHE A 260 7.52 4.80 1.90
CA PHE A 260 8.01 4.76 3.27
C PHE A 260 7.05 4.09 4.27
N GLY A 261 6.13 3.25 3.81
CA GLY A 261 5.38 2.32 4.66
C GLY A 261 3.95 2.70 5.00
N ALA A 262 3.44 3.84 4.52
CA ALA A 262 2.03 4.14 4.68
C ALA A 262 1.17 3.14 3.87
N LYS A 263 0.28 2.44 4.56
CA LYS A 263 -0.52 1.33 3.97
C LYS A 263 -1.76 1.84 3.21
N VAL A 264 -1.63 2.90 2.43
CA VAL A 264 -2.80 3.51 1.78
C VAL A 264 -2.95 3.03 0.34
N LEU A 265 -1.91 3.22 -0.48
CA LEU A 265 -1.82 2.75 -1.85
C LEU A 265 -0.40 2.28 -2.13
N HIS A 266 -0.25 1.30 -3.00
CA HIS A 266 1.08 0.93 -3.49
C HIS A 266 1.53 1.93 -4.56
N PRO A 267 2.82 2.35 -4.63
CA PRO A 267 3.31 3.28 -5.67
C PRO A 267 2.94 2.89 -7.10
N ARG A 268 2.94 1.59 -7.41
CA ARG A 268 2.50 1.06 -8.72
C ARG A 268 1.05 1.41 -9.07
N THR A 269 0.17 1.53 -8.07
CA THR A 269 -1.24 1.92 -8.27
C THR A 269 -1.36 3.37 -8.69
N ILE A 270 -0.51 4.22 -8.12
CA ILE A 270 -0.55 5.67 -8.37
C ILE A 270 -0.05 5.99 -9.79
N THR A 271 0.92 5.24 -10.30
CA THR A 271 1.53 5.51 -11.61
C THR A 271 0.52 5.63 -12.76
N PRO A 272 -0.41 4.66 -13.00
CA PRO A 272 -1.38 4.80 -14.09
C PRO A 272 -2.34 5.97 -13.93
N ILE A 273 -2.84 6.20 -12.71
CA ILE A 273 -3.76 7.33 -12.47
C ILE A 273 -3.06 8.68 -12.59
N ALA A 274 -1.82 8.80 -12.13
CA ALA A 274 -1.03 10.02 -12.27
C ALA A 274 -0.69 10.32 -13.73
N GLN A 275 -0.32 9.29 -14.52
CA GLN A 275 -0.01 9.43 -15.95
C GLN A 275 -1.17 10.01 -16.74
N PHE A 276 -2.39 9.61 -16.42
CA PHE A 276 -3.61 10.06 -17.10
C PHE A 276 -4.36 11.15 -16.31
N GLN A 277 -3.77 11.67 -15.24
CA GLN A 277 -4.33 12.70 -14.36
C GLN A 277 -5.75 12.38 -13.84
N ILE A 278 -5.99 11.12 -13.52
CA ILE A 278 -7.25 10.63 -12.98
C ILE A 278 -7.25 10.84 -11.46
N PRO A 279 -8.19 11.61 -10.90
CA PRO A 279 -8.33 11.74 -9.45
C PRO A 279 -8.60 10.38 -8.80
N CYS A 280 -7.96 10.13 -7.67
CA CYS A 280 -8.19 8.92 -6.88
C CYS A 280 -8.75 9.28 -5.51
N LEU A 281 -9.87 8.67 -5.15
CA LEU A 281 -10.52 8.92 -3.87
C LEU A 281 -10.40 7.68 -2.98
N ILE A 282 -9.82 7.83 -1.81
CA ILE A 282 -9.76 6.75 -0.80
C ILE A 282 -10.98 6.85 0.09
N LYS A 283 -11.77 5.78 0.19
CA LYS A 283 -13.05 5.74 0.90
C LYS A 283 -13.14 4.52 1.82
N ASN A 284 -13.98 4.63 2.84
CA ASN A 284 -14.26 3.55 3.79
C ASN A 284 -15.57 2.84 3.45
N THR A 285 -15.49 1.53 3.18
CA THR A 285 -16.67 0.69 2.93
C THR A 285 -17.58 0.61 4.16
N GLY A 286 -17.00 0.68 5.37
CA GLY A 286 -17.73 0.69 6.64
C GLY A 286 -18.38 2.03 6.98
N ASN A 287 -17.89 3.13 6.38
CA ASN A 287 -18.37 4.49 6.59
C ASN A 287 -18.44 5.25 5.25
N PRO A 288 -19.40 4.90 4.37
CA PRO A 288 -19.51 5.48 3.03
C PRO A 288 -19.74 6.99 3.00
N GLN A 289 -20.26 7.56 4.09
CA GLN A 289 -20.52 9.00 4.22
C GLN A 289 -19.26 9.81 4.55
N ALA A 290 -18.19 9.18 5.02
CA ALA A 290 -16.92 9.86 5.23
C ALA A 290 -16.42 10.48 3.90
N PRO A 291 -15.89 11.72 3.94
CA PRO A 291 -15.46 12.41 2.72
C PRO A 291 -14.34 11.67 1.99
N GLY A 292 -13.49 10.94 2.72
CA GLY A 292 -12.31 10.29 2.18
C GLY A 292 -11.15 11.26 1.96
N THR A 293 -10.11 10.77 1.28
CA THR A 293 -8.95 11.56 0.87
C THR A 293 -8.83 11.57 -0.63
N LEU A 294 -8.78 12.76 -1.23
CA LEU A 294 -8.59 12.95 -2.67
C LEU A 294 -7.09 12.97 -2.99
N ILE A 295 -6.67 12.12 -3.91
CA ILE A 295 -5.30 12.12 -4.47
C ILE A 295 -5.39 12.64 -5.90
N GLY A 296 -4.64 13.70 -6.21
CA GLY A 296 -4.73 14.38 -7.50
C GLY A 296 -3.42 15.04 -7.95
N ALA A 297 -3.49 15.87 -8.96
CA ALA A 297 -2.33 16.59 -9.49
C ALA A 297 -1.76 17.64 -8.51
N SER A 298 -2.64 18.21 -7.70
CA SER A 298 -2.29 19.17 -6.63
C SER A 298 -3.07 18.84 -5.36
N SER A 299 -2.61 19.31 -4.23
CA SER A 299 -3.37 19.27 -2.98
C SER A 299 -3.99 20.64 -2.73
N ASP A 300 -5.31 20.68 -2.46
CA ASP A 300 -6.02 21.90 -2.11
C ASP A 300 -5.92 22.26 -0.63
N ASP A 301 -5.15 21.48 0.15
CA ASP A 301 -5.00 21.62 1.59
C ASP A 301 -3.75 22.45 1.89
N ASP A 302 -3.78 23.74 1.57
CA ASP A 302 -2.66 24.67 1.72
C ASP A 302 -2.23 24.88 3.19
N ASP A 303 -3.08 24.46 4.15
CA ASP A 303 -2.81 24.65 5.59
C ASP A 303 -1.82 23.64 6.18
N LEU A 304 -1.51 22.55 5.47
CA LEU A 304 -0.60 21.50 5.94
C LEU A 304 0.62 21.33 5.03
N PRO A 305 1.74 21.99 5.32
CA PRO A 305 2.96 21.86 4.53
C PRO A 305 3.59 20.48 4.58
N VAL A 306 3.31 19.74 5.66
CA VAL A 306 3.61 18.30 5.81
C VAL A 306 2.30 17.55 5.72
N LYS A 307 2.24 16.55 4.86
CA LYS A 307 1.05 15.70 4.70
C LYS A 307 1.10 14.47 5.60
N GLY A 308 2.28 13.93 5.83
CA GLY A 308 2.32 12.74 6.65
C GLY A 308 3.68 12.35 7.17
N ILE A 309 3.63 11.50 8.17
CA ILE A 309 4.78 10.82 8.76
C ILE A 309 4.52 9.33 8.66
N SER A 310 5.49 8.62 8.13
CA SER A 310 5.44 7.16 8.04
C SER A 310 6.72 6.55 8.61
N ASN A 311 6.67 5.27 8.91
CA ASN A 311 7.85 4.53 9.34
C ASN A 311 7.91 3.14 8.72
N LEU A 312 9.12 2.70 8.44
CA LEU A 312 9.46 1.33 8.07
C LEU A 312 10.27 0.71 9.19
N ASN A 313 9.73 -0.32 9.80
CA ASN A 313 10.40 -1.06 10.86
C ASN A 313 11.21 -2.24 10.32
N ASN A 314 12.06 -2.82 11.18
CA ASN A 314 12.83 -4.01 10.87
C ASN A 314 13.69 -3.85 9.62
N MET A 315 14.55 -2.85 9.65
CA MET A 315 15.52 -2.56 8.61
C MET A 315 16.93 -2.93 9.07
N ALA A 316 17.79 -3.25 8.11
CA ALA A 316 19.24 -3.40 8.31
C ALA A 316 19.96 -2.41 7.40
N MET A 317 21.00 -1.76 7.91
CA MET A 317 21.84 -0.83 7.16
C MET A 317 23.19 -1.45 6.91
N PHE A 318 23.61 -1.44 5.66
CA PHE A 318 24.94 -1.81 5.19
C PHE A 318 25.75 -0.55 4.94
N SER A 319 27.02 -0.58 5.33
CA SER A 319 27.99 0.45 4.96
C SER A 319 29.19 -0.20 4.29
N VAL A 320 29.45 0.22 3.05
CA VAL A 320 30.61 -0.19 2.24
C VAL A 320 31.58 0.96 2.24
N SER A 321 32.74 0.77 2.84
CA SER A 321 33.77 1.80 2.99
C SER A 321 35.16 1.23 2.75
N GLY A 322 36.10 2.09 2.47
CA GLY A 322 37.50 1.72 2.34
C GLY A 322 38.28 2.58 1.34
N PRO A 323 39.63 2.48 1.36
CA PRO A 323 40.48 3.26 0.47
C PRO A 323 40.25 2.96 -1.02
N GLY A 324 39.75 1.76 -1.37
CA GLY A 324 39.37 1.37 -2.73
C GLY A 324 38.08 2.02 -3.24
N MET A 325 37.33 2.74 -2.40
CA MET A 325 36.13 3.48 -2.83
C MET A 325 36.51 4.82 -3.51
N LYS A 326 37.55 5.47 -3.05
CA LYS A 326 37.91 6.81 -3.48
C LYS A 326 38.46 6.82 -4.92
N GLY A 327 37.78 7.56 -5.80
CA GLY A 327 38.17 7.71 -7.20
C GLY A 327 37.93 6.47 -8.07
N MET A 328 37.32 5.42 -7.57
CA MET A 328 36.97 4.22 -8.33
C MET A 328 35.60 4.39 -8.99
N VAL A 329 35.61 4.57 -10.31
CA VAL A 329 34.38 4.66 -11.09
C VAL A 329 33.64 3.32 -11.05
N GLY A 330 32.33 3.36 -10.79
CA GLY A 330 31.47 2.19 -10.90
C GLY A 330 31.21 1.42 -9.60
N MET A 331 31.78 1.82 -8.46
CA MET A 331 31.55 1.13 -7.18
C MET A 331 30.07 1.11 -6.79
N ALA A 332 29.37 2.24 -6.92
CA ALA A 332 27.93 2.30 -6.68
C ALA A 332 27.15 1.36 -7.60
N ALA A 333 27.51 1.31 -8.88
CA ALA A 333 26.88 0.40 -9.84
C ALA A 333 27.06 -1.07 -9.42
N ARG A 334 28.22 -1.47 -8.93
CA ARG A 334 28.49 -2.84 -8.45
C ARG A 334 27.68 -3.17 -7.21
N VAL A 335 27.62 -2.26 -6.22
CA VAL A 335 26.79 -2.41 -5.01
C VAL A 335 25.34 -2.68 -5.38
N PHE A 336 24.74 -1.82 -6.20
CA PHE A 336 23.31 -1.95 -6.54
C PHE A 336 23.04 -3.09 -7.52
N ALA A 337 23.98 -3.43 -8.41
CA ALA A 337 23.89 -4.60 -9.27
C ALA A 337 23.91 -5.91 -8.44
N ALA A 338 24.74 -5.98 -7.39
CA ALA A 338 24.76 -7.12 -6.48
C ALA A 338 23.41 -7.31 -5.77
N MET A 339 22.81 -6.21 -5.27
CA MET A 339 21.48 -6.25 -4.66
C MET A 339 20.40 -6.67 -5.68
N SER A 340 20.44 -6.11 -6.88
CA SER A 340 19.51 -6.46 -7.96
C SER A 340 19.57 -7.94 -8.34
N ARG A 341 20.77 -8.49 -8.54
CA ARG A 341 20.97 -9.93 -8.85
C ARG A 341 20.46 -10.84 -7.73
N ALA A 342 20.58 -10.39 -6.48
CA ALA A 342 20.05 -11.10 -5.31
C ALA A 342 18.53 -10.92 -5.12
N GLY A 343 17.86 -10.13 -5.97
CA GLY A 343 16.42 -9.84 -5.84
C GLY A 343 16.08 -9.05 -4.57
N ILE A 344 16.98 -8.15 -4.13
CA ILE A 344 16.84 -7.36 -2.90
C ILE A 344 16.52 -5.91 -3.26
N SER A 345 15.43 -5.40 -2.68
CA SER A 345 15.06 -3.99 -2.81
C SER A 345 15.83 -3.13 -1.83
N VAL A 346 16.51 -2.12 -2.34
CA VAL A 346 17.18 -1.09 -1.53
C VAL A 346 16.18 0.02 -1.22
N VAL A 347 16.00 0.32 0.06
CA VAL A 347 14.94 1.23 0.53
C VAL A 347 15.45 2.67 0.70
N LEU A 348 16.65 2.83 1.25
CA LEU A 348 17.26 4.13 1.51
C LEU A 348 18.73 4.05 1.16
N ILE A 349 19.25 5.10 0.52
CA ILE A 349 20.64 5.22 0.13
C ILE A 349 21.16 6.55 0.68
N THR A 350 22.33 6.51 1.30
CA THR A 350 23.06 7.71 1.68
C THR A 350 24.54 7.54 1.36
N GLN A 351 25.16 8.58 0.85
CA GLN A 351 26.57 8.60 0.49
C GLN A 351 27.22 9.84 1.08
N SER A 352 28.38 9.68 1.72
CA SER A 352 29.15 10.82 2.17
C SER A 352 29.81 11.54 0.99
N SER A 353 29.97 12.85 1.11
CA SER A 353 30.59 13.69 0.05
C SER A 353 32.05 13.35 -0.25
N SER A 354 32.67 12.53 0.57
CA SER A 354 34.07 12.09 0.38
C SER A 354 34.23 10.89 -0.57
N GLU A 355 33.13 10.35 -1.12
CA GLU A 355 33.14 9.11 -1.91
C GLU A 355 33.77 7.90 -1.20
N TYR A 356 34.00 8.02 0.12
CA TYR A 356 34.68 6.99 0.91
C TYR A 356 33.73 5.88 1.37
N SER A 357 32.43 6.16 1.45
CA SER A 357 31.43 5.20 1.88
C SER A 357 30.10 5.35 1.18
N ILE A 358 29.46 4.21 0.91
CA ILE A 358 28.05 4.11 0.49
C ILE A 358 27.32 3.33 1.56
N SER A 359 26.24 3.90 2.09
CA SER A 359 25.35 3.23 3.04
C SER A 359 23.97 3.06 2.44
N PHE A 360 23.37 1.91 2.68
CA PHE A 360 22.02 1.62 2.19
C PHE A 360 21.26 0.72 3.15
N CYS A 361 19.93 0.85 3.14
CA CYS A 361 19.04 0.05 3.97
C CYS A 361 18.28 -0.99 3.15
N VAL A 362 18.15 -2.19 3.71
CA VAL A 362 17.33 -3.28 3.19
C VAL A 362 16.42 -3.80 4.29
N PRO A 363 15.30 -4.49 3.96
CA PRO A 363 14.52 -5.21 4.97
C PRO A 363 15.39 -6.19 5.76
N GLN A 364 15.22 -6.26 7.08
CA GLN A 364 16.04 -7.13 7.94
C GLN A 364 15.96 -8.62 7.54
N GLY A 365 14.81 -9.07 7.02
CA GLY A 365 14.67 -10.42 6.49
C GLY A 365 15.58 -10.76 5.31
N ASP A 366 16.08 -9.75 4.60
CA ASP A 366 16.99 -9.89 3.47
C ASP A 366 18.48 -9.73 3.88
N CYS A 367 18.76 -9.41 5.14
CA CYS A 367 20.09 -9.05 5.65
C CYS A 367 21.14 -10.13 5.31
N ALA A 368 20.89 -11.38 5.64
CA ALA A 368 21.84 -12.47 5.41
C ALA A 368 22.09 -12.71 3.91
N ARG A 369 21.08 -12.54 3.06
CA ARG A 369 21.17 -12.65 1.60
C ARG A 369 21.95 -11.49 1.00
N ALA A 370 21.69 -10.27 1.48
CA ALA A 370 22.42 -9.07 1.09
C ALA A 370 23.90 -9.16 1.47
N GLN A 371 24.20 -9.61 2.68
CA GLN A 371 25.59 -9.78 3.15
C GLN A 371 26.37 -10.76 2.27
N ARG A 372 25.79 -11.89 1.93
CA ARG A 372 26.41 -12.86 1.01
C ARG A 372 26.65 -12.26 -0.37
N ALA A 373 25.65 -11.62 -0.95
CA ALA A 373 25.77 -10.99 -2.26
C ALA A 373 26.88 -9.92 -2.31
N MET A 374 27.03 -9.15 -1.24
CA MET A 374 28.11 -8.14 -1.13
C MET A 374 29.48 -8.80 -0.94
N GLN A 375 29.58 -9.84 -0.13
CA GLN A 375 30.84 -10.58 0.08
C GLN A 375 31.31 -11.25 -1.22
N ASP A 376 30.39 -11.82 -1.99
CA ASP A 376 30.69 -12.45 -3.28
C ASP A 376 31.14 -11.42 -4.32
N GLU A 377 30.43 -10.30 -4.42
CA GLU A 377 30.75 -9.21 -5.37
C GLU A 377 32.10 -8.57 -5.10
N PHE A 378 32.42 -8.33 -3.83
CA PHE A 378 33.62 -7.59 -3.40
C PHE A 378 34.67 -8.50 -2.76
N TYR A 379 34.68 -9.77 -3.10
CA TYR A 379 35.59 -10.77 -2.50
C TYR A 379 37.06 -10.35 -2.60
N LEU A 380 37.51 -9.89 -3.77
CA LEU A 380 38.91 -9.49 -3.98
C LEU A 380 39.26 -8.22 -3.20
N GLU A 381 38.42 -7.20 -3.28
CA GLU A 381 38.64 -5.94 -2.58
C GLU A 381 38.67 -6.09 -1.06
N LEU A 382 37.81 -6.94 -0.53
CA LEU A 382 37.80 -7.28 0.92
C LEU A 382 39.06 -8.05 1.31
N LYS A 383 39.50 -9.01 0.48
CA LYS A 383 40.68 -9.81 0.74
C LYS A 383 41.98 -9.01 0.68
N GLU A 384 42.10 -8.08 -0.28
CA GLU A 384 43.29 -7.23 -0.47
C GLU A 384 43.26 -5.98 0.44
N GLY A 385 42.24 -5.80 1.30
CA GLY A 385 42.12 -4.65 2.19
C GLY A 385 41.81 -3.32 1.49
N LEU A 386 41.32 -3.37 0.24
CA LEU A 386 40.85 -2.19 -0.49
C LEU A 386 39.48 -1.73 0.00
N LEU A 387 38.69 -2.64 0.55
CA LEU A 387 37.48 -2.37 1.30
C LEU A 387 37.66 -2.84 2.74
N GLU A 388 37.08 -2.07 3.65
CA GLU A 388 36.92 -2.48 5.04
C GLU A 388 35.90 -3.62 5.16
N PRO A 389 35.95 -4.45 6.21
CA PRO A 389 34.88 -5.41 6.47
C PRO A 389 33.51 -4.75 6.44
N LEU A 390 32.53 -5.39 5.79
CA LEU A 390 31.19 -4.85 5.67
C LEU A 390 30.61 -4.55 7.04
N ALA A 391 30.30 -3.28 7.29
CA ALA A 391 29.60 -2.87 8.50
C ALA A 391 28.10 -3.08 8.28
N VAL A 392 27.47 -3.89 9.16
CA VAL A 392 26.05 -4.18 9.13
C VAL A 392 25.45 -3.80 10.48
N THR A 393 24.43 -2.96 10.46
CA THR A 393 23.66 -2.56 11.65
C THR A 393 22.22 -3.02 11.45
N GLU A 394 21.77 -3.87 12.34
CA GLU A 394 20.42 -4.43 12.33
C GLU A 394 19.52 -3.73 13.35
N ARG A 395 18.23 -4.11 13.38
CA ARG A 395 17.20 -3.56 14.27
C ARG A 395 17.05 -2.05 14.13
N LEU A 396 16.99 -1.59 12.90
CA LEU A 396 16.77 -0.19 12.56
C LEU A 396 15.36 0.04 12.05
N ALA A 397 14.94 1.30 12.05
CA ALA A 397 13.72 1.78 11.43
C ALA A 397 14.02 3.07 10.67
N ILE A 398 13.22 3.33 9.63
CA ILE A 398 13.26 4.58 8.87
C ILE A 398 12.01 5.36 9.23
N ILE A 399 12.14 6.61 9.64
CA ILE A 399 11.04 7.56 9.84
C ILE A 399 11.13 8.61 8.74
N SER A 400 10.03 8.83 8.04
CA SER A 400 9.97 9.77 6.91
C SER A 400 8.87 10.79 7.11
N VAL A 401 9.20 12.05 6.90
CA VAL A 401 8.28 13.19 6.85
C VAL A 401 8.08 13.57 5.41
N VAL A 402 6.83 13.67 4.96
CA VAL A 402 6.46 13.89 3.55
C VAL A 402 5.51 15.05 3.41
N GLY A 403 5.75 15.93 2.42
CA GLY A 403 4.85 17.00 2.04
C GLY A 403 5.45 17.92 0.98
N ASP A 404 4.65 18.31 0.00
CA ASP A 404 5.05 19.26 -1.06
C ASP A 404 5.38 20.66 -0.49
N GLY A 405 4.73 21.05 0.61
CA GLY A 405 4.96 22.32 1.29
C GLY A 405 6.35 22.44 1.93
N MET A 406 7.06 21.33 2.11
CA MET A 406 8.44 21.34 2.63
C MET A 406 9.42 22.07 1.72
N ARG A 407 9.13 22.16 0.42
CA ARG A 407 9.95 22.87 -0.58
C ARG A 407 9.94 24.39 -0.38
N THR A 408 8.88 24.92 0.17
CA THR A 408 8.67 26.38 0.31
C THR A 408 8.74 26.83 1.76
N LEU A 409 8.38 25.99 2.70
CA LEU A 409 8.35 26.33 4.13
C LEU A 409 9.69 26.01 4.79
N ARG A 410 10.28 27.03 5.41
CA ARG A 410 11.54 26.88 6.14
C ARG A 410 11.29 26.34 7.55
N GLY A 411 12.28 25.62 8.10
CA GLY A 411 12.26 25.17 9.49
C GLY A 411 11.63 23.80 9.74
N ILE A 412 11.10 23.10 8.72
CA ILE A 412 10.54 21.74 8.89
C ILE A 412 11.61 20.76 9.38
N SER A 413 12.82 20.81 8.80
CA SER A 413 13.94 19.95 9.21
C SER A 413 14.35 20.23 10.66
N GLU A 414 14.39 21.50 11.07
CA GLU A 414 14.69 21.89 12.46
C GLU A 414 13.68 21.27 13.42
N LYS A 415 12.37 21.42 13.14
CA LYS A 415 11.31 20.83 13.96
C LYS A 415 11.42 19.32 14.05
N PHE A 416 11.68 18.67 12.92
CA PHE A 416 11.82 17.21 12.86
C PHE A 416 12.99 16.72 13.72
N PHE A 417 14.18 17.29 13.53
CA PHE A 417 15.36 16.89 14.28
C PHE A 417 15.29 17.29 15.76
N SER A 418 14.71 18.45 16.08
CA SER A 418 14.46 18.87 17.46
C SER A 418 13.50 17.93 18.19
N ALA A 419 12.45 17.45 17.52
CA ALA A 419 11.52 16.49 18.11
C ALA A 419 12.24 15.21 18.52
N LEU A 420 13.07 14.65 17.65
CA LEU A 420 13.85 13.44 17.92
C LEU A 420 14.89 13.68 19.02
N ALA A 421 15.61 14.80 18.95
CA ALA A 421 16.62 15.15 19.95
C ALA A 421 16.01 15.31 21.36
N ARG A 422 14.86 15.99 21.50
CA ARG A 422 14.15 16.14 22.78
C ARG A 422 13.67 14.80 23.35
N ALA A 423 13.35 13.83 22.48
CA ALA A 423 12.99 12.47 22.88
C ALA A 423 14.22 11.59 23.14
N ASN A 424 15.43 12.13 23.07
CA ASN A 424 16.70 11.40 23.22
C ASN A 424 16.87 10.27 22.22
N ILE A 425 16.36 10.46 21.00
CA ILE A 425 16.46 9.48 19.91
C ILE A 425 17.69 9.82 19.05
N ASN A 426 18.60 8.84 18.93
CA ASN A 426 19.78 8.99 18.10
C ASN A 426 19.44 8.78 16.62
N ILE A 427 19.95 9.66 15.76
CA ILE A 427 19.84 9.54 14.31
C ILE A 427 21.10 8.85 13.78
N VAL A 428 20.92 7.69 13.16
CA VAL A 428 22.01 6.88 12.58
C VAL A 428 22.39 7.38 11.19
N ALA A 429 21.40 7.74 10.37
CA ALA A 429 21.61 8.28 9.04
C ALA A 429 20.45 9.20 8.65
N ILE A 430 20.72 10.09 7.70
CA ILE A 430 19.74 11.05 7.16
C ILE A 430 19.77 10.92 5.63
N ALA A 431 18.60 10.94 5.01
CA ALA A 431 18.45 11.03 3.56
C ALA A 431 17.39 12.06 3.20
N GLN A 432 17.72 12.94 2.25
CA GLN A 432 16.80 13.89 1.66
C GLN A 432 17.01 13.89 0.15
N GLY A 433 15.95 13.62 -0.63
CA GLY A 433 16.01 13.66 -2.08
C GLY A 433 16.02 15.08 -2.63
N SER A 434 16.50 15.26 -3.85
CA SER A 434 16.49 16.54 -4.58
C SER A 434 15.08 17.06 -4.87
N SER A 435 14.05 16.25 -4.69
CA SER A 435 12.65 16.66 -4.78
C SER A 435 12.22 17.55 -3.62
N GLU A 436 12.97 17.56 -2.51
CA GLU A 436 12.68 18.30 -1.26
C GLU A 436 11.31 17.96 -0.64
N ARG A 437 10.66 16.86 -1.09
CA ARG A 437 9.33 16.43 -0.64
C ARG A 437 9.35 15.52 0.57
N SER A 438 10.50 14.92 0.84
CA SER A 438 10.65 14.00 1.97
C SER A 438 11.99 14.18 2.66
N ILE A 439 11.98 14.02 3.97
CA ILE A 439 13.18 13.87 4.80
C ILE A 439 13.03 12.58 5.57
N SER A 440 14.01 11.70 5.46
CA SER A 440 14.04 10.41 6.12
C SER A 440 15.22 10.31 7.07
N VAL A 441 14.99 9.71 8.23
CA VAL A 441 16.04 9.40 9.20
C VAL A 441 16.02 7.93 9.54
N VAL A 442 17.20 7.38 9.76
CA VAL A 442 17.37 6.01 10.26
C VAL A 442 17.58 6.10 11.76
N VAL A 443 16.79 5.38 12.53
CA VAL A 443 16.84 5.33 14.01
C VAL A 443 16.84 3.87 14.47
N ASN A 444 17.05 3.66 15.78
CA ASN A 444 16.84 2.33 16.35
C ASN A 444 15.36 1.90 16.22
N ASN A 445 15.11 0.66 15.92
CA ASN A 445 13.75 0.13 15.72
C ASN A 445 12.85 0.33 16.96
N ASP A 446 13.42 0.23 18.15
CA ASP A 446 12.67 0.37 19.40
C ASP A 446 12.21 1.83 19.63
N ASP A 447 12.88 2.81 19.01
CA ASP A 447 12.56 4.24 19.09
C ASP A 447 11.54 4.70 18.03
N ALA A 448 11.22 3.85 17.04
CA ALA A 448 10.43 4.26 15.87
C ALA A 448 9.06 4.84 16.23
N THR A 449 8.29 4.15 17.08
CA THR A 449 6.94 4.61 17.48
C THR A 449 6.99 5.91 18.26
N THR A 450 7.97 6.06 19.18
CA THR A 450 8.18 7.29 19.92
C THR A 450 8.59 8.42 18.98
N GLY A 451 9.50 8.14 18.03
CA GLY A 451 9.95 9.10 17.03
C GLY A 451 8.81 9.62 16.15
N VAL A 452 7.93 8.73 15.66
CA VAL A 452 6.73 9.14 14.91
C VAL A 452 5.83 10.04 15.74
N ARG A 453 5.56 9.65 17.00
CA ARG A 453 4.67 10.40 17.89
C ARG A 453 5.18 11.81 18.20
N VAL A 454 6.45 11.95 18.59
CA VAL A 454 7.01 13.26 18.94
C VAL A 454 7.15 14.16 17.71
N THR A 455 7.47 13.56 16.55
CA THR A 455 7.52 14.29 15.28
C THR A 455 6.14 14.78 14.88
N HIS A 456 5.09 13.93 15.02
CA HIS A 456 3.72 14.33 14.75
C HIS A 456 3.27 15.48 15.66
N GLN A 457 3.53 15.39 16.94
CA GLN A 457 3.22 16.47 17.89
C GLN A 457 3.91 17.79 17.48
N MET A 458 5.18 17.75 17.09
CA MET A 458 5.93 18.94 16.72
C MET A 458 5.48 19.57 15.40
N LEU A 459 5.05 18.76 14.43
CA LEU A 459 4.72 19.24 13.08
C LEU A 459 3.23 19.57 12.90
N PHE A 460 2.33 18.86 13.60
CA PHE A 460 0.88 18.99 13.42
C PHE A 460 0.14 19.64 14.59
N ASN A 461 0.75 19.77 15.78
CA ASN A 461 0.16 20.57 16.83
C ASN A 461 0.37 22.05 16.50
N THR A 462 -0.74 22.70 16.21
CA THR A 462 -0.79 24.15 15.95
C THR A 462 -0.71 24.98 17.23
N ASP A 463 -0.79 24.34 18.39
CA ASP A 463 -0.78 25.01 19.66
C ASP A 463 0.64 25.49 20.00
N GLN A 464 0.79 26.78 20.13
CA GLN A 464 2.02 27.40 20.58
C GLN A 464 2.22 27.06 22.05
N VAL A 465 3.14 26.14 22.37
CA VAL A 465 3.47 25.83 23.76
C VAL A 465 4.36 26.93 24.29
N ILE A 466 3.91 27.64 25.32
CA ILE A 466 4.67 28.67 26.05
C ILE A 466 5.01 28.10 27.41
N GLU A 467 6.29 27.78 27.64
CA GLU A 467 6.76 27.39 28.96
C GLU A 467 6.94 28.67 29.83
N VAL A 468 6.17 28.78 30.90
CA VAL A 468 6.20 29.92 31.82
C VAL A 468 6.83 29.50 33.15
N PHE A 469 7.96 30.08 33.46
CA PHE A 469 8.63 29.91 34.75
C PHE A 469 8.24 31.06 35.71
N VAL A 470 7.51 30.77 36.78
CA VAL A 470 7.15 31.76 37.79
C VAL A 470 8.10 31.65 38.96
N ILE A 471 8.95 32.67 39.10
CA ILE A 471 9.91 32.79 40.23
C ILE A 471 9.23 33.61 41.34
N GLY A 472 8.85 32.93 42.40
CA GLY A 472 8.15 33.54 43.54
C GLY A 472 6.63 33.43 43.43
N VAL A 473 6.03 32.67 44.33
CA VAL A 473 4.56 32.42 44.43
C VAL A 473 3.92 33.23 45.59
N GLY A 474 4.41 34.42 45.88
CA GLY A 474 3.74 35.36 46.77
C GLY A 474 2.45 35.92 46.16
N GLY A 475 1.85 36.94 46.74
CA GLY A 475 0.54 37.48 46.34
C GLY A 475 0.40 37.73 44.81
N VAL A 476 1.45 38.30 44.19
CA VAL A 476 1.45 38.62 42.74
C VAL A 476 1.61 37.36 41.90
N GLY A 477 2.57 36.49 42.22
CA GLY A 477 2.80 35.24 41.47
C GLY A 477 1.63 34.28 41.59
N GLY A 478 1.00 34.17 42.75
CA GLY A 478 -0.21 33.40 42.98
C GLY A 478 -1.41 33.92 42.16
N ALA A 479 -1.60 35.24 42.11
CA ALA A 479 -2.65 35.88 41.30
C ALA A 479 -2.45 35.62 39.78
N LEU A 480 -1.19 35.67 39.31
CA LEU A 480 -0.86 35.33 37.91
C LEU A 480 -1.23 33.89 37.58
N LEU A 481 -0.85 32.93 38.42
CA LEU A 481 -1.17 31.51 38.21
C LEU A 481 -2.68 31.26 38.20
N GLU A 482 -3.45 31.92 39.09
CA GLU A 482 -4.93 31.84 39.06
C GLU A 482 -5.53 32.43 37.78
N GLN A 483 -4.98 33.55 37.30
CA GLN A 483 -5.44 34.18 36.07
C GLN A 483 -5.16 33.28 34.86
N LEU A 484 -3.98 32.68 34.77
CA LEU A 484 -3.63 31.73 33.72
C LEU A 484 -4.59 30.52 33.73
N LYS A 485 -4.87 29.94 34.89
CA LYS A 485 -5.87 28.89 35.08
C LYS A 485 -7.25 29.27 34.55
N ARG A 486 -7.72 30.47 34.91
CA ARG A 486 -9.06 30.97 34.47
C ARG A 486 -9.11 31.19 32.96
N GLN A 487 -8.02 31.55 32.33
CA GLN A 487 -7.94 31.84 30.89
C GLN A 487 -7.53 30.65 30.07
N GLN A 488 -7.25 29.49 30.63
CA GLN A 488 -6.77 28.31 29.90
C GLN A 488 -7.67 27.91 28.72
N THR A 489 -8.98 27.97 28.87
CA THR A 489 -9.95 27.66 27.78
C THR A 489 -9.89 28.69 26.64
N TRP A 490 -9.69 29.96 26.98
CA TRP A 490 -9.53 31.03 25.99
C TRP A 490 -8.19 30.94 25.26
N LEU A 491 -7.09 30.64 26.00
CA LEU A 491 -5.77 30.43 25.42
C LEU A 491 -5.77 29.24 24.47
N LYS A 492 -6.39 28.13 24.85
CA LYS A 492 -6.55 26.96 23.95
C LYS A 492 -7.33 27.31 22.68
N LYS A 493 -8.35 28.16 22.74
CA LYS A 493 -9.05 28.67 21.54
C LYS A 493 -8.16 29.53 20.64
N LYS A 494 -7.08 30.08 21.18
CA LYS A 494 -6.07 30.86 20.46
C LYS A 494 -4.84 30.03 20.07
N HIS A 495 -4.93 28.70 20.20
CA HIS A 495 -3.83 27.79 19.95
C HIS A 495 -2.58 28.09 20.82
N ILE A 496 -2.81 28.49 22.06
CA ILE A 496 -1.76 28.69 23.06
C ILE A 496 -1.96 27.67 24.18
N ASP A 497 -0.97 26.83 24.39
CA ASP A 497 -0.89 25.90 25.52
C ASP A 497 0.21 26.39 26.49
N LEU A 498 -0.12 26.43 27.79
CA LEU A 498 0.75 26.95 28.87
C LEU A 498 1.03 25.84 29.86
#